data_d2bf942066df33fabc3d99db966ece8c
#
_entry.id   d2bf942066df33fabc3d99db966ece8c
#
_cell.length_a   1.000
_cell.length_b   1.000
_cell.length_c   1.000
_cell.angle_alpha   90.00
_cell.angle_beta   90.00
_cell.angle_gamma   90.00
#
_symmetry.space_group_name_H-M   'P 1'
#
loop_
_entity.id
_entity.type
_entity.pdbx_description
1 polymer ?
#
loop_
_entity_poly.entity_id
_entity_poly.type
_entity_poly.pdbx_seq_one_letter_code
_entity_poly.pdbx_strand_id
1 'polypeptide(L)'
;MIACKICGKEFEKPVQLTTHIQYNHKDYTGKSYYDEFCKKPNEGICKICGKPTQYITILSGYKTYCSRKCVWQDDEIKQKRANTIDKLTEEEKREWRAKILRTIHANSTSGITKNTILVRQQKSEEHFKQYFDKCNCTFVKYENKHVTFTCNVCHTTDTFVRSLIDRYARTNDYAVCHCCNTRYCSKQEQELTDFIKSFYSKTILLRNKSLIGKELDIVLPDDKIAIEYDGLYWHNENVIENTSHLTKTELCEKQGYQLIHIFSDEWLFKRDIVKSRLKTLLHNSTRIFARKCKVHEVDSKTATSFLNTNHIQGACASKYKYGLYYNGELVSIMTFGKSRFANEFELLRFCNKLDTCVIGGASKLLQHFLNEHTEITEITSYADRRWSKGNLYEKLNFVKTSVTKPSYFYVIRQKRENRIKYQKHKLVAAGFDSTKTEHEIMKERGIPRIYDCGTIKYVLKRS
;
A
#
# COMPACT_ATOMS: atom_id res chain seq x y z
N MET A 1 25.49 8.42 -33.90
CA MET A 1 24.58 7.31 -33.55
C MET A 1 25.40 6.14 -33.03
N ILE A 2 24.89 5.36 -32.09
CA ILE A 2 25.59 4.23 -31.46
C ILE A 2 24.77 2.99 -31.76
N ALA A 3 25.33 2.04 -32.51
CA ALA A 3 24.63 0.82 -32.89
C ALA A 3 24.83 -0.32 -31.88
N CYS A 4 23.78 -1.06 -31.58
CA CYS A 4 23.85 -2.31 -30.83
C CYS A 4 24.62 -3.37 -31.66
N LYS A 5 25.68 -3.90 -31.13
CA LYS A 5 26.53 -4.90 -31.85
C LYS A 5 25.85 -6.27 -31.99
N ILE A 6 24.76 -6.54 -31.28
CA ILE A 6 24.01 -7.80 -31.38
C ILE A 6 22.94 -7.72 -32.45
N CYS A 7 22.13 -6.64 -32.49
CA CYS A 7 20.97 -6.56 -33.38
C CYS A 7 21.01 -5.39 -34.38
N GLY A 8 22.08 -4.59 -34.41
CA GLY A 8 22.25 -3.48 -35.36
C GLY A 8 21.42 -2.23 -35.10
N LYS A 9 20.51 -2.23 -34.12
CA LYS A 9 19.65 -1.07 -33.81
C LYS A 9 20.47 0.14 -33.38
N GLU A 10 20.20 1.29 -33.96
CA GLU A 10 20.92 2.54 -33.69
C GLU A 10 20.22 3.42 -32.66
N PHE A 11 21.03 4.16 -31.88
CA PHE A 11 20.56 5.04 -30.80
C PHE A 11 21.33 6.37 -30.81
N GLU A 12 20.63 7.43 -30.50
CA GLU A 12 21.24 8.76 -30.40
C GLU A 12 22.01 8.96 -29.08
N LYS A 13 21.53 8.34 -28.00
CA LYS A 13 22.09 8.49 -26.66
C LYS A 13 22.54 7.16 -26.06
N PRO A 14 23.68 7.13 -25.36
CA PRO A 14 24.24 5.93 -24.75
C PRO A 14 23.33 5.23 -23.75
N VAL A 15 22.54 6.01 -23.00
CA VAL A 15 21.57 5.48 -22.03
C VAL A 15 20.53 4.60 -22.73
N GLN A 16 20.13 4.98 -23.96
CA GLN A 16 19.16 4.21 -24.76
C GLN A 16 19.72 2.84 -25.14
N LEU A 17 21.01 2.76 -25.50
CA LEU A 17 21.69 1.49 -25.76
C LEU A 17 21.77 0.63 -24.49
N THR A 18 22.13 1.20 -23.36
CA THR A 18 22.17 0.47 -22.07
C THR A 18 20.83 -0.12 -21.71
N THR A 19 19.78 0.66 -21.84
CA THR A 19 18.39 0.24 -21.59
C THR A 19 17.96 -0.83 -22.60
N HIS A 20 18.28 -0.65 -23.87
CA HIS A 20 17.99 -1.63 -24.91
C HIS A 20 18.63 -2.98 -24.65
N ILE A 21 19.90 -3.02 -24.25
CA ILE A 21 20.60 -4.27 -23.91
C ILE A 21 19.88 -4.95 -22.73
N GLN A 22 19.60 -4.22 -21.69
CA GLN A 22 18.97 -4.74 -20.48
C GLN A 22 17.58 -5.37 -20.73
N TYR A 23 16.80 -4.81 -21.64
CA TYR A 23 15.42 -5.26 -21.91
C TYR A 23 15.32 -6.26 -23.07
N ASN A 24 16.15 -6.14 -24.10
CA ASN A 24 16.02 -6.93 -25.32
C ASN A 24 17.09 -8.02 -25.45
N HIS A 25 18.21 -7.92 -24.72
CA HIS A 25 19.30 -8.90 -24.72
C HIS A 25 19.57 -9.35 -23.27
N LYS A 26 18.62 -10.07 -22.68
CA LYS A 26 18.56 -10.43 -21.25
C LYS A 26 19.76 -11.26 -20.77
N ASP A 27 20.46 -11.92 -21.68
CA ASP A 27 21.67 -12.70 -21.40
C ASP A 27 22.90 -11.80 -21.17
N TYR A 28 22.76 -10.49 -21.43
CA TYR A 28 23.83 -9.52 -21.28
C TYR A 28 23.54 -8.47 -20.20
N THR A 29 24.52 -8.27 -19.34
CA THR A 29 24.63 -7.05 -18.53
C THR A 29 25.38 -5.99 -19.33
N GLY A 30 25.27 -4.72 -18.97
CA GLY A 30 26.05 -3.66 -19.62
C GLY A 30 27.57 -3.92 -19.60
N LYS A 31 28.04 -4.60 -18.53
CA LYS A 31 29.47 -4.99 -18.41
C LYS A 31 29.81 -6.16 -19.32
N SER A 32 29.02 -7.25 -19.34
CA SER A 32 29.31 -8.42 -20.19
C SER A 32 29.23 -8.07 -21.68
N TYR A 33 28.26 -7.25 -22.06
CA TYR A 33 28.19 -6.71 -23.42
C TYR A 33 29.45 -5.91 -23.80
N TYR A 34 29.93 -5.04 -22.89
CA TYR A 34 31.12 -4.24 -23.13
C TYR A 34 32.35 -5.14 -23.25
N ASP A 35 32.51 -6.11 -22.36
CA ASP A 35 33.63 -7.02 -22.33
C ASP A 35 33.77 -7.85 -23.63
N GLU A 36 32.62 -8.23 -24.25
CA GLU A 36 32.57 -9.06 -25.45
C GLU A 36 32.71 -8.24 -26.73
N PHE A 37 32.00 -7.10 -26.85
CA PHE A 37 31.87 -6.39 -28.13
C PHE A 37 32.66 -5.07 -28.20
N CYS A 38 33.10 -4.50 -27.10
CA CYS A 38 33.62 -3.13 -27.07
C CYS A 38 35.01 -3.01 -26.42
N LYS A 39 35.38 -3.95 -25.57
CA LYS A 39 36.61 -3.90 -24.77
C LYS A 39 37.87 -3.91 -25.63
N LYS A 40 38.74 -2.96 -25.35
CA LYS A 40 40.05 -2.86 -26.03
C LYS A 40 41.09 -3.74 -25.35
N PRO A 41 42.16 -4.14 -26.05
CA PRO A 41 43.31 -4.85 -25.47
C PRO A 41 43.90 -4.06 -24.30
N ASN A 42 44.18 -4.75 -23.19
CA ASN A 42 44.70 -4.17 -21.94
C ASN A 42 43.75 -3.20 -21.18
N GLU A 43 42.50 -3.06 -21.60
CA GLU A 43 41.50 -2.31 -20.87
C GLU A 43 41.01 -3.11 -19.66
N GLY A 44 40.69 -2.44 -18.56
CA GLY A 44 40.31 -3.08 -17.30
C GLY A 44 41.49 -3.40 -16.38
N ILE A 45 42.72 -3.00 -16.79
CA ILE A 45 43.96 -3.16 -16.03
C ILE A 45 44.55 -1.78 -15.75
N CYS A 46 44.99 -1.55 -14.52
CA CYS A 46 45.59 -0.29 -14.12
C CYS A 46 46.93 -0.04 -14.83
N LYS A 47 47.06 1.09 -15.53
CA LYS A 47 48.28 1.51 -16.27
C LYS A 47 49.57 1.49 -15.42
N ILE A 48 49.45 1.65 -14.09
CA ILE A 48 50.60 1.79 -13.20
C ILE A 48 50.94 0.49 -12.46
N CYS A 49 49.96 -0.22 -11.92
CA CYS A 49 50.20 -1.34 -11.00
C CYS A 49 49.67 -2.69 -11.50
N GLY A 50 49.09 -2.77 -12.68
CA GLY A 50 48.55 -3.99 -13.27
C GLY A 50 47.29 -4.57 -12.59
N LYS A 51 46.77 -3.95 -11.52
CA LYS A 51 45.58 -4.44 -10.82
C LYS A 51 44.31 -4.17 -11.64
N PRO A 52 43.25 -5.01 -11.49
CA PRO A 52 42.00 -4.78 -12.15
C PRO A 52 41.42 -3.40 -11.82
N THR A 53 40.76 -2.76 -12.81
CA THR A 53 40.10 -1.48 -12.66
C THR A 53 38.59 -1.61 -12.77
N GLN A 54 37.88 -0.64 -12.24
CA GLN A 54 36.40 -0.66 -12.18
C GLN A 54 35.83 -0.33 -13.56
N TYR A 55 34.84 -1.12 -14.01
CA TYR A 55 33.97 -0.78 -15.13
C TYR A 55 33.08 0.40 -14.77
N ILE A 56 32.85 1.33 -15.72
CA ILE A 56 32.06 2.54 -15.53
C ILE A 56 30.74 2.44 -16.30
N THR A 57 30.80 2.47 -17.61
CA THR A 57 29.63 2.41 -18.50
C THR A 57 30.01 1.80 -19.86
N ILE A 58 29.00 1.45 -20.68
CA ILE A 58 29.21 0.95 -22.07
C ILE A 58 30.01 1.93 -22.94
N LEU A 59 29.98 3.24 -22.67
CA LEU A 59 30.75 4.22 -23.43
C LEU A 59 32.15 4.45 -22.89
N SER A 60 32.24 4.52 -21.57
CA SER A 60 33.50 4.90 -20.92
C SER A 60 34.41 3.71 -20.64
N GLY A 61 33.88 2.47 -20.78
CA GLY A 61 34.61 1.25 -20.48
C GLY A 61 35.09 1.16 -19.04
N TYR A 62 36.35 0.86 -18.86
CA TYR A 62 36.99 0.73 -17.55
C TYR A 62 37.79 1.97 -17.17
N LYS A 63 37.98 2.20 -15.87
CA LYS A 63 38.89 3.22 -15.37
C LYS A 63 40.31 2.88 -15.76
N THR A 64 41.10 3.91 -16.09
CA THR A 64 42.52 3.73 -16.41
C THR A 64 43.36 3.37 -15.19
N TYR A 65 42.94 3.79 -13.99
CA TYR A 65 43.65 3.57 -12.73
C TYR A 65 42.77 2.93 -11.68
N CYS A 66 43.30 2.02 -10.88
CA CYS A 66 42.59 1.36 -9.80
C CYS A 66 42.37 2.24 -8.55
N SER A 67 43.20 3.27 -8.36
CA SER A 67 43.17 4.15 -7.20
C SER A 67 43.74 5.54 -7.51
N ARG A 68 43.39 6.55 -6.66
CA ARG A 68 44.01 7.88 -6.73
C ARG A 68 45.55 7.83 -6.58
N LYS A 69 46.09 6.86 -5.81
CA LYS A 69 47.52 6.71 -5.64
C LYS A 69 48.20 6.41 -6.97
N CYS A 70 47.61 5.54 -7.80
CA CYS A 70 48.14 5.21 -9.14
C CYS A 70 48.01 6.40 -10.11
N VAL A 71 46.93 7.19 -10.04
CA VAL A 71 46.82 8.44 -10.81
C VAL A 71 47.97 9.42 -10.51
N TRP A 72 48.34 9.53 -9.23
CA TRP A 72 49.46 10.40 -8.82
C TRP A 72 50.85 9.87 -9.16
N GLN A 73 50.99 8.60 -9.49
CA GLN A 73 52.26 7.99 -9.89
C GLN A 73 52.50 8.06 -11.40
N ASP A 74 51.49 8.39 -12.20
CA ASP A 74 51.61 8.51 -13.66
C ASP A 74 52.39 9.77 -14.04
N ASP A 75 53.48 9.58 -14.78
CA ASP A 75 54.38 10.69 -15.12
C ASP A 75 53.78 11.67 -16.14
N GLU A 76 52.93 11.20 -17.03
CA GLU A 76 52.19 12.10 -17.94
C GLU A 76 51.24 13.06 -17.15
N ILE A 77 50.58 12.54 -16.09
CA ILE A 77 49.76 13.37 -15.24
C ILE A 77 50.56 14.33 -14.39
N LYS A 78 51.73 13.89 -13.88
CA LYS A 78 52.67 14.76 -13.17
C LYS A 78 53.14 15.91 -14.08
N GLN A 79 53.52 15.59 -15.33
CA GLN A 79 54.00 16.56 -16.28
C GLN A 79 52.91 17.57 -16.71
N LYS A 80 51.71 17.07 -16.99
CA LYS A 80 50.57 17.96 -17.29
C LYS A 80 50.25 18.95 -16.15
N ARG A 81 50.39 18.48 -14.90
CA ARG A 81 50.21 19.36 -13.72
C ARG A 81 51.34 20.33 -13.54
N ALA A 82 52.58 19.90 -13.70
CA ALA A 82 53.71 20.79 -13.65
C ALA A 82 53.55 21.94 -14.68
N ASN A 83 53.23 21.59 -15.93
CA ASN A 83 53.00 22.56 -17.00
C ASN A 83 51.78 23.48 -16.73
N THR A 84 50.78 23.02 -15.99
CA THR A 84 49.65 23.86 -15.61
C THR A 84 50.01 24.83 -14.50
N ILE A 85 50.85 24.41 -13.55
CA ILE A 85 51.33 25.24 -12.45
C ILE A 85 52.33 26.27 -12.97
N ASP A 86 53.22 25.89 -13.93
CA ASP A 86 54.19 26.79 -14.52
C ASP A 86 53.56 27.94 -15.34
N LYS A 87 52.36 27.77 -15.85
CA LYS A 87 51.58 28.79 -16.56
C LYS A 87 50.91 29.82 -15.65
N LEU A 88 50.87 29.57 -14.33
CA LEU A 88 50.31 30.48 -13.36
C LEU A 88 51.32 31.59 -13.03
N THR A 89 50.83 32.82 -12.82
CA THR A 89 51.62 33.93 -12.29
C THR A 89 52.08 33.63 -10.86
N GLU A 90 53.09 34.29 -10.37
CA GLU A 90 53.58 34.11 -8.98
C GLU A 90 52.51 34.50 -7.93
N GLU A 91 51.61 35.39 -8.26
CA GLU A 91 50.50 35.78 -7.40
C GLU A 91 49.45 34.68 -7.32
N GLU A 92 49.06 34.08 -8.46
CA GLU A 92 48.17 32.94 -8.53
C GLU A 92 48.77 31.66 -7.88
N LYS A 93 50.07 31.45 -8.01
CA LYS A 93 50.79 30.38 -7.29
C LYS A 93 50.79 30.59 -5.78
N ARG A 94 50.88 31.84 -5.33
CA ARG A 94 50.82 32.23 -3.90
C ARG A 94 49.41 31.98 -3.33
N GLU A 95 48.40 32.41 -4.04
CA GLU A 95 47.00 32.13 -3.68
C GLU A 95 46.66 30.64 -3.66
N TRP A 96 47.09 29.90 -4.68
CA TRP A 96 46.91 28.47 -4.78
C TRP A 96 47.60 27.72 -3.64
N ARG A 97 48.83 28.06 -3.28
CA ARG A 97 49.56 27.50 -2.12
C ARG A 97 48.87 27.86 -0.80
N ALA A 98 48.39 29.08 -0.65
CA ALA A 98 47.62 29.50 0.54
C ALA A 98 46.29 28.72 0.67
N LYS A 99 45.62 28.49 -0.43
CA LYS A 99 44.40 27.67 -0.47
C LYS A 99 44.65 26.20 -0.08
N ILE A 100 45.74 25.60 -0.57
CA ILE A 100 46.16 24.24 -0.19
C ILE A 100 46.54 24.21 1.30
N LEU A 101 47.35 25.15 1.80
CA LEU A 101 47.74 25.21 3.22
C LEU A 101 46.48 25.37 4.14
N ARG A 102 45.51 26.22 3.76
CA ARG A 102 44.25 26.36 4.48
C ARG A 102 43.47 25.02 4.49
N THR A 103 43.47 24.29 3.37
CA THR A 103 42.80 22.99 3.27
C THR A 103 43.54 21.90 4.09
N ILE A 104 44.90 21.92 4.09
CA ILE A 104 45.72 21.00 4.88
C ILE A 104 45.58 21.32 6.39
N HIS A 105 45.62 22.59 6.78
CA HIS A 105 45.37 23.02 8.16
C HIS A 105 43.93 22.67 8.62
N ALA A 106 42.93 22.83 7.77
CA ALA A 106 41.55 22.44 8.06
C ALA A 106 41.39 20.90 8.19
N ASN A 107 42.25 20.11 7.51
CA ASN A 107 42.19 18.65 7.57
C ASN A 107 43.18 18.02 8.59
N SER A 108 44.22 18.74 9.01
CA SER A 108 45.25 18.24 9.94
C SER A 108 44.98 18.55 11.42
N THR A 109 44.09 19.47 11.70
CA THR A 109 43.54 19.60 13.04
C THR A 109 42.37 18.64 13.19
N SER A 110 42.55 17.61 13.98
CA SER A 110 41.51 16.77 14.59
C SER A 110 40.53 17.55 15.50
N GLY A 111 40.33 18.83 15.23
CA GLY A 111 39.46 19.78 15.81
C GLY A 111 38.62 20.46 14.73
N ILE A 112 37.63 19.71 14.14
CA ILE A 112 36.44 20.40 13.67
C ILE A 112 35.85 21.03 14.90
N THR A 113 36.14 22.31 15.11
CA THR A 113 35.67 23.05 16.30
C THR A 113 34.14 22.95 16.32
N LYS A 114 33.55 22.86 17.52
CA LYS A 114 32.08 22.87 17.71
C LYS A 114 31.42 23.99 16.88
N ASN A 115 32.09 25.15 16.71
CA ASN A 115 31.65 26.25 15.86
C ASN A 115 31.55 25.87 14.35
N THR A 116 32.48 25.10 13.79
CA THR A 116 32.42 24.70 12.37
C THR A 116 31.30 23.73 12.12
N ILE A 117 30.98 22.85 13.08
CA ILE A 117 29.84 21.93 13.03
C ILE A 117 28.55 22.75 13.08
N LEU A 118 28.43 23.69 14.03
CA LEU A 118 27.28 24.58 14.17
C LEU A 118 27.00 25.41 12.92
N VAL A 119 28.01 26.03 12.32
CA VAL A 119 27.86 26.82 11.10
C VAL A 119 27.44 25.95 9.90
N ARG A 120 27.96 24.71 9.79
CA ARG A 120 27.53 23.77 8.74
C ARG A 120 26.10 23.31 8.96
N GLN A 121 25.71 23.08 10.19
CA GLN A 121 24.35 22.68 10.53
C GLN A 121 23.35 23.82 10.24
N GLN A 122 23.64 25.04 10.67
CA GLN A 122 22.84 26.25 10.39
C GLN A 122 22.63 26.47 8.88
N LYS A 123 23.73 26.37 8.07
CA LYS A 123 23.63 26.49 6.61
C LYS A 123 22.77 25.40 5.98
N SER A 124 22.82 24.17 6.54
CA SER A 124 21.98 23.07 6.05
C SER A 124 20.52 23.29 6.41
N GLU A 125 20.24 23.76 7.63
CA GLU A 125 18.87 24.07 8.07
C GLU A 125 18.25 25.23 7.26
N GLU A 126 19.03 26.27 6.96
CA GLU A 126 18.59 27.38 6.12
C GLU A 126 18.26 26.91 4.69
N HIS A 127 19.09 26.04 4.11
CA HIS A 127 18.83 25.42 2.82
C HIS A 127 17.52 24.61 2.83
N PHE A 128 17.29 23.82 3.88
CA PHE A 128 16.06 23.03 3.99
C PHE A 128 14.83 23.90 4.23
N LYS A 129 14.91 24.94 5.03
CA LYS A 129 13.81 25.91 5.19
C LYS A 129 13.39 26.48 3.86
N GLN A 130 14.34 27.03 3.08
CA GLN A 130 14.06 27.61 1.75
C GLN A 130 13.49 26.59 0.77
N TYR A 131 13.90 25.32 0.85
CA TYR A 131 13.36 24.26 0.01
C TYR A 131 11.93 23.90 0.42
N PHE A 132 11.68 23.69 1.72
CA PHE A 132 10.36 23.31 2.21
C PHE A 132 9.31 24.41 2.09
N ASP A 133 9.71 25.68 2.16
CA ASP A 133 8.81 26.82 1.85
C ASP A 133 8.25 26.69 0.43
N LYS A 134 9.08 26.32 -0.55
CA LYS A 134 8.64 26.06 -1.93
C LYS A 134 7.75 24.83 -2.06
N CYS A 135 7.86 23.87 -1.13
CA CYS A 135 7.06 22.66 -1.09
C CYS A 135 5.72 22.84 -0.37
N ASN A 136 5.39 24.03 0.10
CA ASN A 136 4.28 24.29 1.02
C ASN A 136 4.33 23.39 2.27
N CYS A 137 5.54 23.28 2.84
CA CYS A 137 5.84 22.51 4.03
C CYS A 137 6.65 23.33 5.02
N THR A 138 6.56 23.04 6.30
CA THR A 138 7.35 23.68 7.35
C THR A 138 8.48 22.74 7.76
N PHE A 139 9.73 23.22 7.66
CA PHE A 139 10.90 22.52 8.19
C PHE A 139 10.80 22.43 9.72
N VAL A 140 11.03 21.23 10.27
CA VAL A 140 11.00 20.99 11.72
C VAL A 140 12.41 20.84 12.29
N LYS A 141 13.20 19.88 11.78
CA LYS A 141 14.57 19.63 12.25
C LYS A 141 15.42 18.84 11.27
N TYR A 142 16.73 18.93 11.45
CA TYR A 142 17.74 18.12 10.75
C TYR A 142 18.66 17.44 11.75
N GLU A 143 18.56 16.12 11.85
CA GLU A 143 19.36 15.29 12.75
C GLU A 143 19.77 13.97 12.08
N ASN A 144 20.99 13.50 12.35
CA ASN A 144 21.48 12.19 11.90
C ASN A 144 21.27 11.93 10.39
N LYS A 145 21.49 12.94 9.55
CA LYS A 145 21.26 12.91 8.09
C LYS A 145 19.78 12.75 7.69
N HIS A 146 18.84 12.94 8.62
CA HIS A 146 17.42 12.94 8.38
C HIS A 146 16.85 14.34 8.54
N VAL A 147 15.93 14.69 7.66
CA VAL A 147 15.23 15.99 7.63
C VAL A 147 13.77 15.74 7.92
N THR A 148 13.26 16.33 8.98
CA THR A 148 11.85 16.27 9.38
C THR A 148 11.14 17.53 8.97
N PHE A 149 9.95 17.42 8.41
CA PHE A 149 9.10 18.52 7.97
C PHE A 149 7.62 18.21 8.20
N THR A 150 6.80 19.24 8.28
CA THR A 150 5.34 19.14 8.38
C THR A 150 4.69 19.75 7.15
N CYS A 151 3.79 19.05 6.51
CA CYS A 151 3.03 19.56 5.37
C CYS A 151 1.97 20.59 5.85
N ASN A 152 1.93 21.76 5.25
CA ASN A 152 0.98 22.81 5.63
C ASN A 152 -0.46 22.55 5.11
N VAL A 153 -0.63 21.55 4.20
CA VAL A 153 -1.94 21.19 3.64
C VAL A 153 -2.63 20.12 4.48
N CYS A 154 -1.92 19.01 4.78
CA CYS A 154 -2.50 17.86 5.50
C CYS A 154 -2.00 17.72 6.94
N HIS A 155 -1.12 18.61 7.38
CA HIS A 155 -0.50 18.64 8.72
C HIS A 155 0.26 17.36 9.12
N THR A 156 0.54 16.46 8.17
CA THR A 156 1.34 15.26 8.41
C THR A 156 2.81 15.64 8.55
N THR A 157 3.47 15.11 9.58
CA THR A 157 4.91 15.21 9.76
C THR A 157 5.60 13.99 9.18
N ASP A 158 6.62 14.22 8.34
CA ASP A 158 7.37 13.16 7.66
C ASP A 158 8.88 13.36 7.83
N THR A 159 9.66 12.30 7.66
CA THR A 159 11.12 12.36 7.83
C THR A 159 11.82 11.66 6.67
N PHE A 160 12.64 12.39 5.94
CA PHE A 160 13.40 11.87 4.81
C PHE A 160 14.91 11.93 5.04
N VAL A 161 15.64 11.02 4.41
CA VAL A 161 17.10 11.14 4.38
C VAL A 161 17.51 12.36 3.56
N ARG A 162 18.54 13.07 4.00
CA ARG A 162 19.07 14.29 3.35
C ARG A 162 19.29 14.10 1.85
N SER A 163 19.89 12.98 1.45
CA SER A 163 20.20 12.71 0.03
C SER A 163 18.97 12.68 -0.88
N LEU A 164 17.81 12.32 -0.33
CA LEU A 164 16.53 12.34 -1.05
C LEU A 164 16.06 13.78 -1.27
N ILE A 165 16.12 14.61 -0.23
CA ILE A 165 15.77 16.03 -0.30
C ILE A 165 16.70 16.75 -1.27
N ASP A 166 18.01 16.52 -1.18
CA ASP A 166 19.00 17.12 -2.10
C ASP A 166 18.74 16.70 -3.57
N ARG A 167 18.23 15.47 -3.80
CA ARG A 167 17.81 15.02 -5.13
C ARG A 167 16.57 15.76 -5.61
N TYR A 168 15.53 15.85 -4.79
CA TYR A 168 14.31 16.58 -5.13
C TYR A 168 14.56 18.06 -5.40
N ALA A 169 15.40 18.71 -4.59
CA ALA A 169 15.79 20.11 -4.81
C ALA A 169 16.51 20.32 -6.15
N ARG A 170 17.40 19.38 -6.54
CA ARG A 170 18.11 19.44 -7.84
C ARG A 170 17.20 19.20 -9.03
N THR A 171 16.13 18.44 -8.89
CA THR A 171 15.16 18.17 -9.95
C THR A 171 13.99 19.13 -9.95
N ASN A 172 14.00 20.16 -9.09
CA ASN A 172 12.89 21.10 -8.87
C ASN A 172 11.57 20.35 -8.55
N ASP A 173 11.65 19.25 -7.83
CA ASP A 173 10.49 18.49 -7.38
C ASP A 173 10.05 19.00 -6.01
N TYR A 174 8.97 19.74 -6.00
CA TYR A 174 8.41 20.34 -4.78
C TYR A 174 7.22 19.55 -4.20
N ALA A 175 6.84 18.44 -4.80
CA ALA A 175 5.76 17.57 -4.32
C ALA A 175 6.29 16.51 -3.36
N VAL A 176 6.83 16.93 -2.20
CA VAL A 176 7.55 16.05 -1.25
C VAL A 176 6.63 15.34 -0.26
N CYS A 177 5.48 15.91 0.07
CA CYS A 177 4.56 15.29 1.02
C CYS A 177 3.95 14.01 0.45
N HIS A 178 4.18 12.88 1.10
CA HIS A 178 3.62 11.60 0.68
C HIS A 178 2.09 11.58 0.67
N CYS A 179 1.45 12.30 1.60
CA CYS A 179 0.00 12.36 1.70
C CYS A 179 -0.64 13.19 0.59
N CYS A 180 -0.02 14.32 0.22
CA CYS A 180 -0.56 15.23 -0.79
C CYS A 180 -0.09 14.89 -2.21
N ASN A 181 0.96 14.08 -2.36
CA ASN A 181 1.51 13.72 -3.65
C ASN A 181 0.80 12.50 -4.24
N THR A 182 -0.07 12.73 -5.20
CA THR A 182 -0.88 11.69 -5.88
C THR A 182 -0.07 10.70 -6.72
N ARG A 183 1.24 10.95 -6.96
CA ARG A 183 2.12 10.01 -7.69
C ARG A 183 2.28 8.66 -7.01
N TYR A 184 2.02 8.58 -5.69
CA TYR A 184 2.20 7.37 -4.89
C TYR A 184 0.89 6.64 -4.59
N CYS A 185 -0.27 7.11 -5.10
CA CYS A 185 -1.54 6.44 -4.91
C CYS A 185 -2.12 5.88 -6.20
N SER A 186 -2.87 4.81 -6.07
CA SER A 186 -3.62 4.29 -7.20
C SER A 186 -4.78 5.23 -7.55
N LYS A 187 -5.21 5.24 -8.81
CA LYS A 187 -6.38 6.02 -9.24
C LYS A 187 -7.62 5.70 -8.39
N GLN A 188 -7.80 4.43 -8.07
CA GLN A 188 -8.94 3.96 -7.29
C GLN A 188 -8.88 4.39 -5.82
N GLU A 189 -7.70 4.39 -5.22
CA GLU A 189 -7.46 4.91 -3.87
C GLU A 189 -7.76 6.41 -3.81
N GLN A 190 -7.36 7.16 -4.85
CA GLN A 190 -7.69 8.58 -4.97
C GLN A 190 -9.21 8.79 -5.12
N GLU A 191 -9.89 8.01 -5.97
CA GLU A 191 -11.34 8.04 -6.11
C GLU A 191 -12.07 7.76 -4.79
N LEU A 192 -11.56 6.81 -3.98
CA LEU A 192 -12.09 6.50 -2.65
C LEU A 192 -11.88 7.69 -1.68
N THR A 193 -10.69 8.25 -1.70
CA THR A 193 -10.33 9.42 -0.89
C THR A 193 -11.22 10.62 -1.22
N ASP A 194 -11.38 10.94 -2.50
CA ASP A 194 -12.20 12.05 -2.97
C ASP A 194 -13.69 11.84 -2.65
N PHE A 195 -14.14 10.59 -2.74
CA PHE A 195 -15.50 10.24 -2.32
C PHE A 195 -15.70 10.51 -0.82
N ILE A 196 -14.78 10.12 0.05
CA ILE A 196 -14.89 10.39 1.50
C ILE A 196 -14.86 11.90 1.75
N LYS A 197 -13.95 12.64 1.13
CA LYS A 197 -13.86 14.11 1.22
C LYS A 197 -15.14 14.82 0.78
N SER A 198 -15.92 14.23 -0.13
CA SER A 198 -17.14 14.86 -0.65
C SER A 198 -18.27 15.02 0.38
N PHE A 199 -18.22 14.28 1.49
CA PHE A 199 -19.29 14.32 2.52
C PHE A 199 -18.77 14.32 3.97
N TYR A 200 -17.48 14.10 4.18
CA TYR A 200 -16.87 14.06 5.50
C TYR A 200 -16.04 15.33 5.73
N SER A 201 -16.48 16.16 6.67
CA SER A 201 -15.92 17.49 6.93
C SER A 201 -14.91 17.56 8.07
N LYS A 202 -14.68 16.43 8.78
CA LYS A 202 -13.72 16.35 9.89
C LYS A 202 -12.32 16.01 9.38
N THR A 203 -11.37 15.82 10.28
CA THR A 203 -9.95 15.53 9.96
C THR A 203 -9.78 14.24 9.16
N ILE A 204 -9.04 14.32 8.07
CA ILE A 204 -8.62 13.18 7.24
C ILE A 204 -7.11 13.17 7.16
N LEU A 205 -6.46 12.13 7.65
CA LEU A 205 -5.03 11.91 7.50
C LEU A 205 -4.82 10.84 6.43
N LEU A 206 -4.00 11.15 5.43
CA LEU A 206 -3.69 10.22 4.34
C LEU A 206 -2.32 9.60 4.56
N ARG A 207 -2.17 8.30 4.21
CA ARG A 207 -0.92 7.55 4.31
C ARG A 207 -0.21 7.69 5.65
N ASN A 208 -1.01 7.64 6.70
CA ASN A 208 -0.53 7.84 8.05
C ASN A 208 0.25 6.62 8.54
N LYS A 209 1.49 6.85 9.01
CA LYS A 209 2.36 5.82 9.61
C LYS A 209 2.45 5.94 11.12
N SER A 210 2.09 7.09 11.68
CA SER A 210 2.29 7.38 13.10
C SER A 210 1.38 6.55 14.01
N LEU A 211 0.21 6.13 13.53
CA LEU A 211 -0.78 5.42 14.33
C LEU A 211 -0.33 4.02 14.74
N ILE A 212 0.21 3.25 13.80
CA ILE A 212 0.56 1.82 14.02
C ILE A 212 1.98 1.45 13.58
N GLY A 213 2.81 2.42 13.17
CA GLY A 213 4.15 2.16 12.60
C GLY A 213 4.14 1.60 11.18
N LYS A 214 2.95 1.31 10.61
CA LYS A 214 2.75 0.90 9.22
C LYS A 214 1.85 1.91 8.51
N GLU A 215 2.00 2.05 7.20
CA GLU A 215 1.18 2.97 6.42
C GLU A 215 -0.29 2.53 6.40
N LEU A 216 -1.17 3.49 6.65
CA LEU A 216 -2.62 3.39 6.52
C LEU A 216 -3.08 4.41 5.50
N ASP A 217 -3.83 4.00 4.48
CA ASP A 217 -4.20 4.86 3.35
C ASP A 217 -5.02 6.08 3.79
N ILE A 218 -6.05 5.85 4.61
CA ILE A 218 -6.93 6.90 5.12
C ILE A 218 -7.15 6.67 6.61
N VAL A 219 -6.95 7.70 7.43
CA VAL A 219 -7.27 7.68 8.86
C VAL A 219 -8.19 8.83 9.20
N LEU A 220 -9.27 8.53 9.90
CA LEU A 220 -10.32 9.45 10.37
C LEU A 220 -10.27 9.49 11.90
N PRO A 221 -9.42 10.35 12.49
CA PRO A 221 -9.12 10.32 13.93
C PRO A 221 -10.35 10.63 14.79
N ASP A 222 -11.21 11.54 14.35
CA ASP A 222 -12.39 11.97 15.08
C ASP A 222 -13.43 10.84 15.29
N ASP A 223 -13.52 9.90 14.34
CA ASP A 223 -14.41 8.73 14.42
C ASP A 223 -13.66 7.43 14.77
N LYS A 224 -12.34 7.49 14.96
CA LYS A 224 -11.45 6.35 15.23
C LYS A 224 -11.61 5.23 14.19
N ILE A 225 -11.64 5.62 12.93
CA ILE A 225 -11.74 4.73 11.77
C ILE A 225 -10.49 4.88 10.91
N ALA A 226 -9.96 3.78 10.43
CA ALA A 226 -8.96 3.74 9.37
C ALA A 226 -9.50 2.91 8.20
N ILE A 227 -9.06 3.22 6.99
CA ILE A 227 -9.52 2.56 5.76
C ILE A 227 -8.29 2.24 4.91
N GLU A 228 -8.21 1.00 4.43
CA GLU A 228 -7.20 0.50 3.48
C GLU A 228 -7.87 0.16 2.15
N TYR A 229 -7.23 0.52 1.05
CA TYR A 229 -7.58 0.11 -0.29
C TYR A 229 -6.67 -1.03 -0.73
N ASP A 230 -7.15 -2.26 -0.61
CA ASP A 230 -6.37 -3.46 -0.87
C ASP A 230 -6.42 -3.86 -2.35
N GLY A 231 -5.44 -3.42 -3.13
CA GLY A 231 -5.26 -3.83 -4.52
C GLY A 231 -4.92 -5.32 -4.64
N LEU A 232 -5.73 -6.13 -5.35
CA LEU A 232 -5.57 -7.59 -5.41
C LEU A 232 -4.21 -8.05 -5.93
N TYR A 233 -3.55 -7.25 -6.78
CA TYR A 233 -2.22 -7.55 -7.28
C TYR A 233 -1.14 -7.38 -6.21
N TRP A 234 -1.22 -6.31 -5.41
CA TRP A 234 -0.20 -5.97 -4.43
C TRP A 234 -0.40 -6.63 -3.06
N HIS A 235 -1.60 -7.16 -2.80
CA HIS A 235 -2.00 -7.72 -1.50
C HIS A 235 -2.19 -9.25 -1.53
N ASN A 236 -1.75 -9.94 -2.59
CA ASN A 236 -1.81 -11.39 -2.65
C ASN A 236 -0.55 -12.06 -2.03
N GLU A 237 -0.62 -13.38 -1.83
CA GLU A 237 0.42 -14.18 -1.16
C GLU A 237 1.80 -14.15 -1.81
N ASN A 238 1.92 -13.72 -3.07
CA ASN A 238 3.21 -13.58 -3.74
C ASN A 238 3.93 -12.27 -3.35
N VAL A 239 3.24 -11.33 -2.72
CA VAL A 239 3.74 -9.97 -2.43
C VAL A 239 3.78 -9.69 -0.94
N ILE A 240 2.74 -10.11 -0.18
CA ILE A 240 2.65 -9.87 1.26
C ILE A 240 2.39 -11.17 2.03
N GLU A 241 2.70 -11.16 3.33
CA GLU A 241 2.40 -12.27 4.22
C GLU A 241 0.90 -12.49 4.39
N ASN A 242 0.50 -13.76 4.56
CA ASN A 242 -0.88 -14.21 4.70
C ASN A 242 -1.65 -13.55 5.87
N THR A 243 -0.94 -13.04 6.86
CA THR A 243 -1.49 -12.38 8.05
C THR A 243 -1.42 -10.86 8.00
N SER A 244 -0.94 -10.27 6.90
CA SER A 244 -0.69 -8.82 6.83
C SER A 244 -1.93 -7.97 7.10
N HIS A 245 -3.08 -8.30 6.50
CA HIS A 245 -4.34 -7.60 6.74
C HIS A 245 -4.78 -7.74 8.20
N LEU A 246 -4.75 -8.97 8.75
CA LEU A 246 -5.07 -9.23 10.14
C LEU A 246 -4.14 -8.46 11.09
N THR A 247 -2.84 -8.47 10.84
CA THR A 247 -1.84 -7.75 11.66
C THR A 247 -2.12 -6.26 11.70
N LYS A 248 -2.42 -5.62 10.55
CA LYS A 248 -2.80 -4.20 10.51
C LYS A 248 -4.09 -3.95 11.29
N THR A 249 -5.10 -4.84 11.13
CA THR A 249 -6.38 -4.76 11.86
C THR A 249 -6.15 -4.80 13.37
N GLU A 250 -5.38 -5.77 13.86
CA GLU A 250 -5.11 -5.91 15.30
C GLU A 250 -4.28 -4.76 15.89
N LEU A 251 -3.34 -4.21 15.10
CA LEU A 251 -2.60 -3.01 15.51
C LEU A 251 -3.53 -1.79 15.63
N CYS A 252 -4.46 -1.61 14.69
CA CYS A 252 -5.47 -0.55 14.78
C CYS A 252 -6.43 -0.77 15.96
N GLU A 253 -6.91 -2.00 16.18
CA GLU A 253 -7.77 -2.35 17.31
C GLU A 253 -7.10 -2.04 18.66
N LYS A 254 -5.80 -2.32 18.83
CA LYS A 254 -5.01 -1.96 20.02
C LYS A 254 -4.95 -0.45 20.26
N GLN A 255 -5.00 0.36 19.21
CA GLN A 255 -5.06 1.83 19.30
C GLN A 255 -6.51 2.37 19.43
N GLY A 256 -7.50 1.48 19.55
CA GLY A 256 -8.91 1.83 19.64
C GLY A 256 -9.57 2.18 18.29
N TYR A 257 -8.86 2.01 17.18
CA TYR A 257 -9.40 2.28 15.84
C TYR A 257 -10.06 1.04 15.24
N GLN A 258 -11.04 1.28 14.36
CA GLN A 258 -11.57 0.26 13.47
C GLN A 258 -10.87 0.40 12.11
N LEU A 259 -10.24 -0.69 11.63
CA LEU A 259 -9.71 -0.72 10.28
C LEU A 259 -10.71 -1.36 9.32
N ILE A 260 -11.01 -0.68 8.23
CA ILE A 260 -11.88 -1.16 7.14
C ILE A 260 -10.99 -1.53 5.96
N HIS A 261 -11.09 -2.76 5.50
CA HIS A 261 -10.40 -3.24 4.30
C HIS A 261 -11.35 -3.27 3.11
N ILE A 262 -11.05 -2.46 2.08
CA ILE A 262 -11.78 -2.40 0.81
C ILE A 262 -10.93 -3.03 -0.27
N PHE A 263 -11.29 -4.23 -0.69
CA PHE A 263 -10.59 -4.85 -1.80
C PHE A 263 -10.96 -4.21 -3.13
N SER A 264 -10.00 -4.14 -4.06
CA SER A 264 -10.19 -3.44 -5.34
C SER A 264 -11.34 -3.99 -6.18
N ASP A 265 -11.67 -5.28 -6.09
CA ASP A 265 -12.83 -5.86 -6.78
C ASP A 265 -14.16 -5.39 -6.20
N GLU A 266 -14.23 -5.12 -4.90
CA GLU A 266 -15.43 -4.52 -4.28
C GLU A 266 -15.63 -3.09 -4.78
N TRP A 267 -14.56 -2.30 -4.86
CA TRP A 267 -14.62 -0.94 -5.41
C TRP A 267 -14.98 -0.91 -6.89
N LEU A 268 -14.47 -1.87 -7.69
CA LEU A 268 -14.74 -1.93 -9.12
C LEU A 268 -16.15 -2.43 -9.46
N PHE A 269 -16.63 -3.47 -8.75
CA PHE A 269 -17.85 -4.17 -9.14
C PHE A 269 -19.04 -3.98 -8.18
N LYS A 270 -18.81 -3.40 -6.98
CA LYS A 270 -19.82 -3.17 -5.94
C LYS A 270 -19.68 -1.77 -5.34
N ARG A 271 -19.27 -0.80 -6.16
CA ARG A 271 -18.94 0.56 -5.74
C ARG A 271 -20.04 1.23 -4.93
N ASP A 272 -21.29 1.12 -5.38
CA ASP A 272 -22.44 1.77 -4.70
C ASP A 272 -22.69 1.16 -3.32
N ILE A 273 -22.50 -0.15 -3.18
CA ILE A 273 -22.60 -0.83 -1.89
C ILE A 273 -21.50 -0.35 -0.94
N VAL A 274 -20.26 -0.29 -1.41
CA VAL A 274 -19.12 0.21 -0.62
C VAL A 274 -19.35 1.65 -0.20
N LYS A 275 -19.76 2.53 -1.13
CA LYS A 275 -20.06 3.94 -0.86
C LYS A 275 -21.17 4.09 0.18
N SER A 276 -22.26 3.34 0.04
CA SER A 276 -23.38 3.36 0.98
C SER A 276 -22.97 2.89 2.38
N ARG A 277 -22.15 1.84 2.47
CA ARG A 277 -21.62 1.34 3.76
C ARG A 277 -20.72 2.38 4.44
N LEU A 278 -19.85 3.05 3.69
CA LEU A 278 -18.99 4.12 4.21
C LEU A 278 -19.83 5.31 4.70
N LYS A 279 -20.83 5.76 3.93
CA LYS A 279 -21.75 6.80 4.39
C LYS A 279 -22.46 6.40 5.69
N THR A 280 -22.93 5.17 5.77
CA THR A 280 -23.61 4.68 6.99
C THR A 280 -22.67 4.62 8.18
N LEU A 281 -21.45 4.14 7.98
CA LEU A 281 -20.39 4.08 8.99
C LEU A 281 -20.01 5.47 9.52
N LEU A 282 -19.98 6.47 8.63
CA LEU A 282 -19.64 7.86 8.93
C LEU A 282 -20.89 8.73 9.20
N HIS A 283 -22.03 8.11 9.51
CA HIS A 283 -23.27 8.76 9.91
C HIS A 283 -23.90 9.70 8.85
N ASN A 284 -23.59 9.51 7.58
CA ASN A 284 -24.10 10.28 6.45
C ASN A 284 -25.09 9.47 5.58
N SER A 285 -26.08 8.83 6.20
CA SER A 285 -27.15 8.09 5.52
C SER A 285 -28.52 8.53 6.00
N THR A 286 -29.54 8.35 5.15
CA THR A 286 -30.93 8.62 5.49
C THR A 286 -31.39 7.71 6.62
N ARG A 287 -31.89 8.26 7.71
CA ARG A 287 -32.33 7.51 8.89
C ARG A 287 -33.82 7.21 8.82
N ILE A 288 -34.21 5.94 8.91
CA ILE A 288 -35.57 5.45 9.04
C ILE A 288 -35.71 4.76 10.40
N PHE A 289 -36.76 5.03 11.14
CA PHE A 289 -36.99 4.34 12.41
C PHE A 289 -37.82 3.08 12.18
N ALA A 290 -37.36 1.93 12.66
CA ALA A 290 -38.02 0.63 12.49
C ALA A 290 -39.46 0.59 13.03
N ARG A 291 -39.80 1.43 14.04
CA ARG A 291 -41.17 1.56 14.56
C ARG A 291 -42.15 2.03 13.49
N LYS A 292 -41.69 2.74 12.45
CA LYS A 292 -42.52 3.20 11.33
C LYS A 292 -42.60 2.18 10.18
N CYS A 293 -41.88 1.06 10.29
CA CYS A 293 -41.86 0.03 9.27
C CYS A 293 -42.76 -1.15 9.64
N LYS A 294 -43.37 -1.80 8.65
CA LYS A 294 -44.05 -3.09 8.81
C LYS A 294 -43.11 -4.24 8.48
N VAL A 295 -43.25 -5.33 9.22
CA VAL A 295 -42.51 -6.57 8.91
C VAL A 295 -43.38 -7.46 8.01
N HIS A 296 -42.79 -8.01 6.95
CA HIS A 296 -43.41 -9.01 6.10
C HIS A 296 -42.37 -10.06 5.71
N GLU A 297 -42.83 -11.27 5.41
CA GLU A 297 -42.05 -12.27 4.75
C GLU A 297 -41.71 -11.80 3.32
N VAL A 298 -40.52 -12.14 2.84
CA VAL A 298 -40.03 -11.73 1.51
C VAL A 298 -39.82 -12.98 0.66
N ASP A 299 -40.38 -13.00 -0.54
CA ASP A 299 -40.16 -14.08 -1.48
C ASP A 299 -38.69 -14.16 -1.94
N SER A 300 -38.29 -15.34 -2.42
CA SER A 300 -36.90 -15.63 -2.77
C SER A 300 -36.35 -14.76 -3.90
N LYS A 301 -37.18 -14.36 -4.86
CA LYS A 301 -36.75 -13.53 -6.01
C LYS A 301 -36.46 -12.09 -5.56
N THR A 302 -37.39 -11.51 -4.80
CA THR A 302 -37.28 -10.18 -4.21
C THR A 302 -36.08 -10.11 -3.24
N ALA A 303 -35.94 -11.10 -2.35
CA ALA A 303 -34.81 -11.17 -1.42
C ALA A 303 -33.47 -11.28 -2.14
N THR A 304 -33.37 -12.10 -3.19
CA THR A 304 -32.15 -12.25 -3.99
C THR A 304 -31.79 -10.95 -4.69
N SER A 305 -32.75 -10.29 -5.33
CA SER A 305 -32.56 -9.00 -5.98
C SER A 305 -32.09 -7.94 -4.97
N PHE A 306 -32.80 -7.81 -3.84
CA PHE A 306 -32.45 -6.84 -2.81
C PHE A 306 -31.04 -7.07 -2.23
N LEU A 307 -30.70 -8.32 -1.89
CA LEU A 307 -29.39 -8.65 -1.34
C LEU A 307 -28.24 -8.44 -2.34
N ASN A 308 -28.44 -8.75 -3.60
CA ASN A 308 -27.41 -8.52 -4.63
C ASN A 308 -27.15 -7.01 -4.87
N THR A 309 -28.18 -6.17 -4.70
CA THR A 309 -28.05 -4.72 -4.86
C THR A 309 -27.49 -4.04 -3.60
N ASN A 310 -27.76 -4.58 -2.41
CA ASN A 310 -27.51 -3.84 -1.16
C ASN A 310 -26.48 -4.50 -0.22
N HIS A 311 -26.18 -5.80 -0.38
CA HIS A 311 -25.27 -6.53 0.51
C HIS A 311 -23.92 -6.84 -0.16
N ILE A 312 -22.80 -6.55 0.53
CA ILE A 312 -21.43 -6.71 -0.04
C ILE A 312 -21.13 -8.15 -0.50
N GLN A 313 -21.63 -9.16 0.21
CA GLN A 313 -21.49 -10.56 -0.17
C GLN A 313 -22.61 -11.07 -1.09
N GLY A 314 -23.65 -10.25 -1.34
CA GLY A 314 -24.81 -10.64 -2.14
C GLY A 314 -25.71 -11.69 -1.46
N ALA A 315 -26.62 -12.25 -2.24
CA ALA A 315 -27.58 -13.25 -1.80
C ALA A 315 -26.92 -14.61 -1.51
N CYS A 316 -27.55 -15.37 -0.63
CA CYS A 316 -27.26 -16.80 -0.40
C CYS A 316 -28.56 -17.57 -0.18
N ALA A 317 -28.53 -18.89 -0.34
CA ALA A 317 -29.65 -19.73 -0.02
C ALA A 317 -30.07 -19.57 1.44
N SER A 318 -31.33 -19.29 1.69
CA SER A 318 -31.89 -19.07 3.01
C SER A 318 -33.29 -19.65 3.11
N LYS A 319 -33.66 -20.15 4.30
CA LYS A 319 -34.98 -20.75 4.54
C LYS A 319 -36.01 -19.63 4.84
N TYR A 320 -35.68 -18.74 5.76
CA TYR A 320 -36.56 -17.64 6.18
C TYR A 320 -36.01 -16.29 5.76
N LYS A 321 -36.87 -15.38 5.33
CA LYS A 321 -36.54 -14.06 4.80
C LYS A 321 -37.58 -13.05 5.25
N TYR A 322 -37.19 -12.13 6.13
CA TYR A 322 -38.07 -11.08 6.65
C TYR A 322 -37.57 -9.72 6.25
N GLY A 323 -38.46 -8.88 5.79
CA GLY A 323 -38.16 -7.52 5.36
C GLY A 323 -38.92 -6.47 6.16
N LEU A 324 -38.31 -5.29 6.30
CA LEU A 324 -38.95 -4.09 6.78
C LEU A 324 -39.41 -3.26 5.59
N TYR A 325 -40.70 -2.92 5.59
CA TYR A 325 -41.31 -2.06 4.58
C TYR A 325 -41.68 -0.69 5.18
N TYR A 326 -41.22 0.35 4.53
CA TYR A 326 -41.51 1.74 4.86
C TYR A 326 -42.18 2.41 3.66
N ASN A 327 -43.41 2.96 3.83
CA ASN A 327 -44.23 3.52 2.73
C ASN A 327 -44.32 2.58 1.51
N GLY A 328 -44.51 1.28 1.76
CA GLY A 328 -44.67 0.26 0.71
C GLY A 328 -43.36 -0.22 0.10
N GLU A 329 -42.20 0.38 0.43
CA GLU A 329 -40.89 0.00 -0.10
C GLU A 329 -40.12 -0.87 0.89
N LEU A 330 -39.42 -1.93 0.38
CA LEU A 330 -38.53 -2.76 1.17
C LEU A 330 -37.22 -1.97 1.48
N VAL A 331 -36.99 -1.67 2.76
CA VAL A 331 -35.88 -0.85 3.22
C VAL A 331 -34.83 -1.62 4.03
N SER A 332 -35.13 -2.83 4.49
CA SER A 332 -34.18 -3.69 5.20
C SER A 332 -34.61 -5.14 5.07
N ILE A 333 -33.65 -6.07 5.09
CA ILE A 333 -33.90 -7.52 5.04
C ILE A 333 -32.99 -8.25 6.02
N MET A 334 -33.53 -9.30 6.61
CA MET A 334 -32.76 -10.28 7.40
C MET A 334 -33.12 -11.70 6.94
N THR A 335 -32.13 -12.55 6.78
CA THR A 335 -32.33 -13.92 6.28
C THR A 335 -31.70 -14.95 7.19
N PHE A 336 -32.37 -16.10 7.34
CA PHE A 336 -31.96 -17.20 8.19
C PHE A 336 -31.96 -18.53 7.43
N GLY A 337 -31.06 -19.43 7.81
CA GLY A 337 -30.99 -20.76 7.24
C GLY A 337 -30.35 -21.77 8.19
N LYS A 338 -30.34 -23.04 7.82
CA LYS A 338 -29.57 -24.06 8.59
C LYS A 338 -28.07 -23.75 8.50
N SER A 339 -27.40 -23.86 9.63
CA SER A 339 -25.95 -23.80 9.66
C SER A 339 -25.37 -24.98 8.87
N ARG A 340 -24.25 -24.76 8.18
CA ARG A 340 -23.52 -25.82 7.46
C ARG A 340 -22.78 -26.79 8.39
N PHE A 341 -22.56 -26.37 9.64
CA PHE A 341 -21.67 -27.06 10.59
C PHE A 341 -22.36 -27.61 11.82
N ALA A 342 -23.64 -27.28 12.01
CA ALA A 342 -24.42 -27.78 13.14
C ALA A 342 -25.92 -27.82 12.79
N ASN A 343 -26.74 -28.53 13.60
CA ASN A 343 -28.21 -28.53 13.48
C ASN A 343 -28.86 -27.21 13.95
N GLU A 344 -28.13 -26.13 13.91
CA GLU A 344 -28.49 -24.81 14.39
C GLU A 344 -28.90 -23.89 13.24
N PHE A 345 -29.58 -22.82 13.55
CA PHE A 345 -29.90 -21.78 12.57
C PHE A 345 -28.79 -20.74 12.54
N GLU A 346 -28.58 -20.19 11.35
CA GLU A 346 -27.62 -19.11 11.11
C GLU A 346 -28.35 -17.87 10.61
N LEU A 347 -28.10 -16.73 11.24
CA LEU A 347 -28.38 -15.42 10.65
C LEU A 347 -27.39 -15.20 9.53
N LEU A 348 -27.84 -15.41 8.29
CA LEU A 348 -27.00 -15.47 7.10
C LEU A 348 -26.69 -14.06 6.54
N ARG A 349 -27.70 -13.20 6.44
CA ARG A 349 -27.58 -11.85 5.87
C ARG A 349 -28.46 -10.86 6.62
N PHE A 350 -27.94 -9.67 6.82
CA PHE A 350 -28.68 -8.48 7.23
C PHE A 350 -28.14 -7.27 6.48
N CYS A 351 -28.98 -6.52 5.80
CA CYS A 351 -28.63 -5.22 5.24
C CYS A 351 -29.84 -4.31 5.12
N ASN A 352 -29.56 -3.02 5.02
CA ASN A 352 -30.50 -1.99 4.66
C ASN A 352 -30.38 -1.66 3.16
N LYS A 353 -31.38 -1.00 2.60
CA LYS A 353 -31.32 -0.39 1.27
C LYS A 353 -30.15 0.59 1.20
N LEU A 354 -29.54 0.76 0.03
CA LEU A 354 -28.44 1.71 -0.20
C LEU A 354 -28.78 3.10 0.36
N ASP A 355 -27.77 3.76 0.89
CA ASP A 355 -27.84 5.10 1.51
C ASP A 355 -28.87 5.26 2.64
N THR A 356 -29.32 4.15 3.21
CA THR A 356 -30.35 4.12 4.27
C THR A 356 -29.81 3.38 5.51
N CYS A 357 -30.15 3.90 6.70
CA CYS A 357 -29.93 3.28 8.00
C CYS A 357 -31.25 3.10 8.71
N VAL A 358 -31.73 1.85 8.87
CA VAL A 358 -32.97 1.56 9.60
C VAL A 358 -32.65 1.32 11.07
N ILE A 359 -32.85 2.37 11.87
CA ILE A 359 -32.59 2.37 13.32
C ILE A 359 -33.55 1.42 14.03
N GLY A 360 -33.00 0.42 14.74
CA GLY A 360 -33.74 -0.65 15.38
C GLY A 360 -34.22 -1.75 14.43
N GLY A 361 -33.83 -1.68 13.13
CA GLY A 361 -34.27 -2.63 12.10
C GLY A 361 -33.83 -4.06 12.38
N ALA A 362 -32.59 -4.27 12.73
CA ALA A 362 -32.07 -5.61 13.04
C ALA A 362 -32.78 -6.23 14.26
N SER A 363 -32.98 -5.45 15.31
CA SER A 363 -33.68 -5.91 16.52
C SER A 363 -35.12 -6.30 16.21
N LYS A 364 -35.82 -5.47 15.43
CA LYS A 364 -37.24 -5.72 15.07
C LYS A 364 -37.36 -6.99 14.21
N LEU A 365 -36.50 -7.20 13.23
CA LEU A 365 -36.54 -8.39 12.37
C LEU A 365 -36.12 -9.66 13.13
N LEU A 366 -35.11 -9.59 13.98
CA LEU A 366 -34.70 -10.72 14.82
C LEU A 366 -35.80 -11.11 15.80
N GLN A 367 -36.42 -10.14 16.49
CA GLN A 367 -37.49 -10.41 17.43
C GLN A 367 -38.71 -11.02 16.74
N HIS A 368 -39.06 -10.54 15.56
CA HIS A 368 -40.13 -11.14 14.75
C HIS A 368 -39.83 -12.60 14.41
N PHE A 369 -38.62 -12.90 13.93
CA PHE A 369 -38.19 -14.26 13.65
C PHE A 369 -38.27 -15.15 14.89
N LEU A 370 -37.80 -14.70 16.04
CA LEU A 370 -37.81 -15.45 17.28
C LEU A 370 -39.23 -15.71 17.79
N ASN A 371 -40.13 -14.79 17.56
CA ASN A 371 -41.55 -14.96 17.96
C ASN A 371 -42.29 -16.00 17.10
N GLU A 372 -41.98 -16.04 15.79
CA GLU A 372 -42.58 -17.01 14.85
C GLU A 372 -41.99 -18.37 14.93
N HIS A 373 -40.75 -18.49 15.40
CA HIS A 373 -40.00 -19.75 15.46
C HIS A 373 -39.54 -20.06 16.89
N THR A 374 -40.51 -20.41 17.70
CA THR A 374 -40.29 -20.70 19.14
C THR A 374 -39.45 -21.97 19.38
N GLU A 375 -39.44 -22.88 18.44
CA GLU A 375 -38.66 -24.09 18.44
C GLU A 375 -37.14 -23.86 18.26
N ILE A 376 -36.72 -22.68 17.79
CA ILE A 376 -35.32 -22.37 17.57
C ILE A 376 -34.72 -21.79 18.85
N THR A 377 -33.81 -22.54 19.45
CA THR A 377 -33.16 -22.16 20.73
C THR A 377 -31.81 -21.53 20.57
N GLU A 378 -31.16 -21.72 19.44
CA GLU A 378 -29.83 -21.16 19.18
C GLU A 378 -29.68 -20.63 17.76
N ILE A 379 -29.10 -19.41 17.64
CA ILE A 379 -28.80 -18.77 16.36
C ILE A 379 -27.33 -18.39 16.35
N THR A 380 -26.62 -18.85 15.34
CA THR A 380 -25.23 -18.48 15.07
C THR A 380 -25.15 -17.36 14.04
N SER A 381 -24.14 -16.50 14.11
CA SER A 381 -23.80 -15.57 13.03
C SER A 381 -22.30 -15.24 13.01
N TYR A 382 -21.84 -14.66 11.93
CA TYR A 382 -20.42 -14.34 11.71
C TYR A 382 -20.23 -12.89 11.30
N ALA A 383 -19.45 -12.14 12.07
CA ALA A 383 -19.03 -10.77 11.73
C ALA A 383 -17.74 -10.80 10.92
N ASP A 384 -17.75 -10.23 9.72
CA ASP A 384 -16.55 -10.03 8.89
C ASP A 384 -15.68 -8.93 9.52
N ARG A 385 -14.49 -9.29 10.02
CA ARG A 385 -13.56 -8.36 10.71
C ARG A 385 -13.06 -7.23 9.82
N ARG A 386 -13.11 -7.40 8.50
CA ARG A 386 -12.76 -6.32 7.55
C ARG A 386 -13.73 -5.13 7.62
N TRP A 387 -14.96 -5.36 8.07
CA TRP A 387 -16.03 -4.36 8.06
C TRP A 387 -16.66 -4.11 9.43
N SER A 388 -16.49 -4.97 10.40
CA SER A 388 -17.26 -4.92 11.64
C SER A 388 -16.45 -5.39 12.84
N LYS A 389 -16.60 -4.67 13.96
CA LYS A 389 -16.14 -5.12 15.30
C LYS A 389 -17.17 -6.02 16.01
N GLY A 390 -18.34 -6.23 15.40
CA GLY A 390 -19.38 -7.07 16.01
C GLY A 390 -20.43 -6.32 16.84
N ASN A 391 -20.36 -5.00 16.95
CA ASN A 391 -21.23 -4.16 17.79
C ASN A 391 -22.73 -4.41 17.55
N LEU A 392 -23.13 -4.78 16.33
CA LEU A 392 -24.53 -5.13 16.01
C LEU A 392 -24.97 -6.36 16.79
N TYR A 393 -24.17 -7.39 16.81
CA TYR A 393 -24.47 -8.66 17.46
C TYR A 393 -24.55 -8.50 18.98
N GLU A 394 -23.63 -7.72 19.57
CA GLU A 394 -23.67 -7.42 21.01
C GLU A 394 -24.95 -6.68 21.39
N LYS A 395 -25.39 -5.69 20.59
CA LYS A 395 -26.67 -4.99 20.77
C LYS A 395 -27.90 -5.88 20.58
N LEU A 396 -27.76 -7.01 19.91
CA LEU A 396 -28.81 -8.02 19.72
C LEU A 396 -28.69 -9.18 20.74
N ASN A 397 -27.87 -9.01 21.79
CA ASN A 397 -27.60 -9.99 22.86
C ASN A 397 -26.94 -11.28 22.37
N PHE A 398 -26.27 -11.27 21.24
CA PHE A 398 -25.38 -12.37 20.85
C PHE A 398 -24.10 -12.33 21.65
N VAL A 399 -23.60 -13.49 22.05
CA VAL A 399 -22.34 -13.66 22.77
C VAL A 399 -21.25 -14.04 21.77
N LYS A 400 -20.11 -13.35 21.84
CA LYS A 400 -18.90 -13.71 21.09
C LYS A 400 -18.34 -15.02 21.61
N THR A 401 -18.18 -16.03 20.73
CA THR A 401 -17.70 -17.35 21.12
C THR A 401 -16.30 -17.68 20.62
N SER A 402 -15.96 -17.26 19.41
CA SER A 402 -14.64 -17.53 18.85
C SER A 402 -14.28 -16.53 17.74
N VAL A 403 -12.99 -16.52 17.37
CA VAL A 403 -12.47 -15.77 16.22
C VAL A 403 -11.78 -16.77 15.31
N THR A 404 -12.12 -16.74 14.02
CA THR A 404 -11.49 -17.61 13.02
C THR A 404 -10.16 -17.03 12.56
N LYS A 405 -9.26 -17.90 12.12
CA LYS A 405 -8.07 -17.48 11.37
C LYS A 405 -8.48 -16.84 10.04
N PRO A 406 -7.62 -16.01 9.41
CA PRO A 406 -7.85 -15.51 8.08
C PRO A 406 -8.22 -16.61 7.09
N SER A 407 -9.28 -16.39 6.32
CA SER A 407 -9.64 -17.22 5.19
C SER A 407 -9.07 -16.63 3.90
N TYR A 408 -9.03 -17.41 2.82
CA TYR A 408 -8.49 -16.95 1.56
C TYR A 408 -9.47 -17.08 0.40
N PHE A 409 -9.21 -16.28 -0.61
CA PHE A 409 -9.86 -16.28 -1.92
C PHE A 409 -8.79 -16.43 -2.99
N TYR A 410 -9.14 -16.99 -4.14
CA TYR A 410 -8.27 -16.98 -5.32
C TYR A 410 -8.48 -15.70 -6.13
N VAL A 411 -7.38 -15.10 -6.61
CA VAL A 411 -7.43 -13.88 -7.44
C VAL A 411 -7.46 -14.28 -8.92
N ILE A 412 -8.61 -14.11 -9.57
CA ILE A 412 -8.81 -14.47 -10.97
C ILE A 412 -9.40 -13.28 -11.72
N ARG A 413 -8.70 -12.80 -12.76
CA ARG A 413 -9.17 -11.69 -13.61
C ARG A 413 -9.70 -10.49 -12.81
N GLN A 414 -8.92 -10.00 -11.87
CA GLN A 414 -9.24 -8.87 -10.98
C GLN A 414 -10.46 -9.08 -10.06
N LYS A 415 -10.80 -10.33 -9.75
CA LYS A 415 -11.88 -10.67 -8.82
C LYS A 415 -11.39 -11.70 -7.81
N ARG A 416 -11.90 -11.60 -6.59
CA ARG A 416 -11.75 -12.63 -5.58
C ARG A 416 -12.82 -13.72 -5.80
N GLU A 417 -12.35 -14.91 -6.02
CA GLU A 417 -13.18 -16.08 -6.16
C GLU A 417 -13.11 -16.96 -4.92
N ASN A 418 -14.28 -17.38 -4.43
CA ASN A 418 -14.34 -18.19 -3.23
C ASN A 418 -13.66 -19.55 -3.45
N ARG A 419 -12.78 -19.96 -2.52
CA ARG A 419 -12.03 -21.22 -2.55
C ARG A 419 -12.91 -22.47 -2.73
N ILE A 420 -14.19 -22.44 -2.30
CA ILE A 420 -15.13 -23.56 -2.44
C ILE A 420 -15.31 -23.98 -3.90
N LYS A 421 -15.12 -23.07 -4.85
CA LYS A 421 -15.17 -23.38 -6.29
C LYS A 421 -14.00 -24.24 -6.76
N TYR A 422 -12.87 -24.20 -6.05
CA TYR A 422 -11.57 -24.77 -6.43
C TYR A 422 -11.09 -25.87 -5.47
N GLN A 423 -11.99 -26.44 -4.67
CA GLN A 423 -11.65 -27.54 -3.77
C GLN A 423 -11.01 -28.69 -4.55
N LYS A 424 -10.05 -29.42 -3.94
CA LYS A 424 -9.24 -30.45 -4.60
C LYS A 424 -10.11 -31.44 -5.43
N HIS A 425 -11.21 -31.96 -4.87
CA HIS A 425 -12.08 -32.92 -5.57
C HIS A 425 -12.68 -32.33 -6.86
N LYS A 426 -12.97 -30.99 -6.92
CA LYS A 426 -13.48 -30.32 -8.10
C LYS A 426 -12.41 -30.12 -9.15
N LEU A 427 -11.18 -29.79 -8.71
CA LEU A 427 -10.04 -29.66 -9.60
C LEU A 427 -9.67 -31.00 -10.22
N VAL A 428 -9.65 -32.07 -9.44
CA VAL A 428 -9.42 -33.43 -9.94
C VAL A 428 -10.50 -33.83 -10.95
N ALA A 429 -11.78 -33.56 -10.64
CA ALA A 429 -12.88 -33.81 -11.58
C ALA A 429 -12.75 -32.97 -12.87
N ALA A 430 -12.06 -31.83 -12.85
CA ALA A 430 -11.75 -31.01 -14.01
C ALA A 430 -10.45 -31.43 -14.74
N GLY A 431 -9.84 -32.59 -14.36
CA GLY A 431 -8.68 -33.18 -15.04
C GLY A 431 -7.30 -32.73 -14.51
N PHE A 432 -7.26 -32.06 -13.35
CA PHE A 432 -5.98 -31.71 -12.71
C PHE A 432 -5.40 -32.87 -11.90
N ASP A 433 -4.09 -32.82 -11.66
CA ASP A 433 -3.33 -33.85 -11.00
C ASP A 433 -3.84 -34.15 -9.55
N SER A 434 -4.29 -35.37 -9.33
CA SER A 434 -4.82 -35.82 -8.05
C SER A 434 -3.76 -35.97 -6.95
N THR A 435 -2.46 -36.01 -7.29
CA THR A 435 -1.37 -36.13 -6.32
C THR A 435 -1.06 -34.78 -5.67
N LYS A 436 -1.38 -33.66 -6.33
CA LYS A 436 -1.16 -32.31 -5.87
C LYS A 436 -2.24 -31.81 -4.92
N THR A 437 -1.87 -30.89 -4.06
CA THR A 437 -2.81 -30.14 -3.22
C THR A 437 -3.57 -29.11 -4.05
N GLU A 438 -4.72 -28.66 -3.55
CA GLU A 438 -5.46 -27.52 -4.13
C GLU A 438 -4.56 -26.31 -4.42
N HIS A 439 -3.69 -25.97 -3.44
CA HIS A 439 -2.81 -24.81 -3.56
C HIS A 439 -1.73 -24.99 -4.62
N GLU A 440 -1.11 -26.15 -4.71
CA GLU A 440 -0.09 -26.44 -5.74
C GLU A 440 -0.68 -26.34 -7.14
N ILE A 441 -1.84 -26.92 -7.37
CA ILE A 441 -2.55 -26.84 -8.66
C ILE A 441 -2.83 -25.37 -9.01
N MET A 442 -3.35 -24.58 -8.08
CA MET A 442 -3.68 -23.17 -8.34
C MET A 442 -2.44 -22.32 -8.54
N LYS A 443 -1.35 -22.58 -7.81
CA LYS A 443 -0.07 -21.90 -7.95
C LYS A 443 0.58 -22.18 -9.32
N GLU A 444 0.54 -23.42 -9.81
CA GLU A 444 1.02 -23.75 -11.17
C GLU A 444 0.23 -23.04 -12.27
N ARG A 445 -1.04 -22.78 -12.02
CA ARG A 445 -1.91 -21.97 -12.90
C ARG A 445 -1.63 -20.47 -12.81
N GLY A 446 -0.68 -20.03 -11.99
CA GLY A 446 -0.39 -18.60 -11.74
C GLY A 446 -1.51 -17.87 -11.00
N ILE A 447 -2.36 -18.56 -10.23
CA ILE A 447 -3.51 -18.01 -9.53
C ILE A 447 -3.19 -17.90 -8.04
N PRO A 448 -2.84 -16.70 -7.54
CA PRO A 448 -2.48 -16.50 -6.14
C PRO A 448 -3.71 -16.44 -5.23
N ARG A 449 -3.46 -16.65 -3.94
CA ARG A 449 -4.44 -16.43 -2.86
C ARG A 449 -4.30 -15.02 -2.29
N ILE A 450 -5.41 -14.47 -1.83
CA ILE A 450 -5.47 -13.28 -0.99
C ILE A 450 -6.26 -13.60 0.27
N TYR A 451 -5.78 -13.11 1.41
CA TYR A 451 -6.34 -13.44 2.71
C TYR A 451 -7.15 -12.29 3.29
N ASP A 452 -8.24 -12.64 4.00
CA ASP A 452 -9.04 -11.70 4.79
C ASP A 452 -8.50 -11.54 6.23
N CYS A 453 -9.28 -10.93 7.11
CA CYS A 453 -8.94 -10.74 8.53
C CYS A 453 -9.61 -11.78 9.45
N GLY A 454 -10.26 -12.81 8.87
CA GLY A 454 -11.09 -13.76 9.60
C GLY A 454 -12.45 -13.19 9.99
N THR A 455 -13.20 -13.97 10.74
CA THR A 455 -14.55 -13.63 11.23
C THR A 455 -14.66 -13.84 12.73
N ILE A 456 -15.57 -13.10 13.36
CA ILE A 456 -15.95 -13.32 14.77
C ILE A 456 -17.25 -14.13 14.77
N LYS A 457 -17.26 -15.28 15.42
CA LYS A 457 -18.47 -16.08 15.62
C LYS A 457 -19.23 -15.56 16.82
N TYR A 458 -20.52 -15.35 16.61
CA TYR A 458 -21.49 -14.91 17.62
C TYR A 458 -22.61 -15.93 17.74
N VAL A 459 -23.08 -16.17 18.95
CA VAL A 459 -24.16 -17.10 19.27
C VAL A 459 -25.19 -16.41 20.14
N LEU A 460 -26.44 -16.48 19.75
CA LEU A 460 -27.59 -16.11 20.55
C LEU A 460 -28.27 -17.38 21.05
N LYS A 461 -28.32 -17.54 22.37
CA LYS A 461 -29.12 -18.61 23.02
C LYS A 461 -30.42 -17.99 23.54
N ARG A 462 -31.50 -18.64 23.26
CA ARG A 462 -32.79 -18.28 23.82
C ARG A 462 -32.89 -18.91 25.22
N SER A 463 -33.08 -18.06 26.21
CA SER A 463 -33.39 -18.47 27.59
C SER A 463 -34.83 -18.95 27.73
#